data_b7d59918d786254a2f2ddb59a474969a
#
_entry.id   b7d59918d786254a2f2ddb59a474969a
#
_cell.length_a   1.000
_cell.length_b   1.000
_cell.length_c   1.000
_cell.angle_alpha   90.00
_cell.angle_beta   90.00
_cell.angle_gamma   90.00
#
_symmetry.space_group_name_H-M   'P 1'
#
loop_
_entity.id
_entity.type
_entity.pdbx_description
1 polymer ?
#
loop_
_entity_poly.entity_id
_entity_poly.type
_entity_poly.pdbx_seq_one_letter_code
_entity_poly.pdbx_strand_id
1 'polypeptide(L)'
;MLEAGTYVFKLADSASDRNIVQVFNKDENHLIGTFLAIPDYRIQPADKPIITFEERPAGSPEAVKAWFYPGENYGHDFVYPKPKAVALAKANNAPVPSMPAELASNTTMPAQTVQEPHVVALKTTPLKAQQPTEEEVEIAEVFAAPAPAPAQLPKTASDLPIIGGVGLLSLGAGLFLRRGTVKAR
;
A
#
# COMPACT_ATOMS: atom_id res chain seq x y z
N MET A 1 4.38 -0.72 -25.53
CA MET A 1 5.52 0.04 -24.94
C MET A 1 5.17 1.50 -25.07
N LEU A 2 5.33 2.30 -24.04
CA LEU A 2 5.13 3.75 -24.13
C LEU A 2 6.36 4.38 -24.76
N GLU A 3 6.17 5.29 -25.70
CA GLU A 3 7.25 6.11 -26.24
C GLU A 3 7.60 7.24 -25.26
N ALA A 4 8.74 7.90 -25.44
CA ALA A 4 9.10 9.05 -24.62
C ALA A 4 8.04 10.17 -24.81
N GLY A 5 7.44 10.63 -23.71
CA GLY A 5 6.34 11.58 -23.79
C GLY A 5 5.71 11.90 -22.42
N THR A 6 4.66 12.71 -22.46
CA THR A 6 3.84 13.04 -21.29
C THR A 6 2.57 12.19 -21.31
N TYR A 7 2.26 11.60 -20.18
CA TYR A 7 1.10 10.72 -20.01
C TYR A 7 0.29 11.13 -18.79
N VAL A 8 -1.01 10.84 -18.83
CA VAL A 8 -1.92 11.08 -17.71
C VAL A 8 -2.39 9.73 -17.17
N PHE A 9 -2.14 9.50 -15.88
CA PHE A 9 -2.58 8.32 -15.15
C PHE A 9 -3.86 8.66 -14.41
N LYS A 10 -4.88 7.82 -14.55
CA LYS A 10 -6.17 7.96 -13.87
C LYS A 10 -6.54 6.65 -13.18
N LEU A 11 -6.94 6.76 -11.91
CA LEU A 11 -7.56 5.65 -11.21
C LEU A 11 -8.99 5.53 -11.67
N ALA A 12 -9.30 4.47 -12.43
CA ALA A 12 -10.63 4.23 -12.97
C ALA A 12 -11.52 3.43 -12.02
N ASP A 13 -10.91 2.55 -11.20
CA ASP A 13 -11.61 1.77 -10.19
C ASP A 13 -10.63 1.38 -9.07
N SER A 14 -11.14 1.33 -7.83
CA SER A 14 -10.40 0.88 -6.66
C SER A 14 -11.32 -0.01 -5.83
N ALA A 15 -11.11 -1.31 -5.94
CA ALA A 15 -11.75 -2.30 -5.09
C ALA A 15 -10.69 -2.83 -4.12
N SER A 16 -11.06 -3.04 -2.88
CA SER A 16 -10.23 -3.35 -1.68
C SER A 16 -8.78 -3.84 -1.88
N ASP A 17 -8.55 -4.72 -2.83
CA ASP A 17 -7.24 -5.34 -3.10
C ASP A 17 -6.78 -5.18 -4.57
N ARG A 18 -7.58 -4.48 -5.40
CA ARG A 18 -7.34 -4.35 -6.84
C ARG A 18 -7.75 -2.99 -7.36
N ASN A 19 -6.85 -2.39 -8.11
CA ASN A 19 -7.03 -1.08 -8.70
C ASN A 19 -6.94 -1.17 -10.22
N ILE A 20 -7.79 -0.44 -10.92
CA ILE A 20 -7.72 -0.29 -12.37
C ILE A 20 -7.17 1.10 -12.67
N VAL A 21 -6.02 1.14 -13.29
CA VAL A 21 -5.34 2.36 -13.71
C VAL A 21 -5.41 2.49 -15.22
N GLN A 22 -5.91 3.60 -15.69
CA GLN A 22 -5.92 3.97 -17.11
C GLN A 22 -4.82 4.96 -17.42
N VAL A 23 -4.13 4.75 -18.52
CA VAL A 23 -3.07 5.64 -19.01
C VAL A 23 -3.50 6.25 -20.32
N PHE A 24 -3.53 7.58 -20.35
CA PHE A 24 -3.89 8.39 -21.49
C PHE A 24 -2.70 9.15 -22.05
N ASN A 25 -2.82 9.62 -23.29
CA ASN A 25 -1.95 10.63 -23.84
C ASN A 25 -2.11 11.96 -23.08
N LYS A 26 -1.22 12.93 -23.35
CA LYS A 26 -1.20 14.25 -22.70
C LYS A 26 -2.55 14.99 -22.76
N ASP A 27 -3.24 14.89 -23.88
CA ASP A 27 -4.49 15.62 -24.13
C ASP A 27 -5.74 14.87 -23.63
N GLU A 28 -5.54 13.71 -22.98
CA GLU A 28 -6.58 12.85 -22.40
C GLU A 28 -7.67 12.37 -23.39
N ASN A 29 -7.41 12.45 -24.68
CA ASN A 29 -8.33 12.06 -25.73
C ASN A 29 -8.06 10.68 -26.34
N HIS A 30 -6.97 10.03 -25.91
CA HIS A 30 -6.59 8.68 -26.37
C HIS A 30 -6.18 7.82 -25.21
N LEU A 31 -6.94 6.75 -24.96
CA LEU A 31 -6.58 5.72 -23.98
C LEU A 31 -5.51 4.80 -24.58
N ILE A 32 -4.36 4.73 -23.93
CA ILE A 32 -3.22 3.93 -24.35
C ILE A 32 -3.30 2.52 -23.76
N GLY A 33 -3.79 2.40 -22.51
CA GLY A 33 -3.95 1.11 -21.88
C GLY A 33 -4.66 1.17 -20.53
N THR A 34 -5.16 0.01 -20.13
CA THR A 34 -5.85 -0.22 -18.86
C THR A 34 -5.06 -1.27 -18.09
N PHE A 35 -4.56 -0.93 -16.93
CA PHE A 35 -3.64 -1.78 -16.16
C PHE A 35 -4.26 -2.17 -14.84
N LEU A 36 -3.99 -3.41 -14.43
CA LEU A 36 -4.26 -3.88 -13.09
C LEU A 36 -3.12 -3.48 -12.16
N ALA A 37 -3.48 -3.03 -10.97
CA ALA A 37 -2.53 -2.74 -9.90
C ALA A 37 -3.07 -3.25 -8.56
N ILE A 38 -2.18 -3.45 -7.61
CA ILE A 38 -2.51 -3.77 -6.21
C ILE A 38 -2.18 -2.57 -5.34
N PRO A 39 -2.75 -2.46 -4.13
CA PRO A 39 -2.37 -1.43 -3.17
C PRO A 39 -0.89 -1.47 -2.83
N ASP A 40 -0.27 -0.31 -2.80
CA ASP A 40 1.09 -0.09 -2.29
C ASP A 40 1.08 1.07 -1.30
N TYR A 41 2.04 1.09 -0.37
CA TYR A 41 2.11 2.09 0.70
C TYR A 41 3.52 2.60 0.88
N ARG A 42 3.62 3.89 1.12
CA ARG A 42 4.87 4.54 1.47
C ARG A 42 4.76 5.23 2.85
N ILE A 43 5.88 5.37 3.51
CA ILE A 43 5.92 5.92 4.88
C ILE A 43 5.54 7.41 4.90
N GLN A 44 5.97 8.17 3.90
CA GLN A 44 5.73 9.60 3.82
C GLN A 44 5.12 9.99 2.48
N PRO A 45 4.07 10.83 2.46
CA PRO A 45 3.54 11.40 1.22
C PRO A 45 4.57 12.33 0.58
N ALA A 46 4.38 12.64 -0.69
CA ALA A 46 5.19 13.59 -1.43
C ALA A 46 4.29 14.64 -2.10
N ASP A 47 4.79 15.86 -2.23
CA ASP A 47 4.05 16.98 -2.83
C ASP A 47 3.82 16.84 -4.34
N LYS A 48 4.52 15.92 -4.98
CA LYS A 48 4.45 15.64 -6.42
C LYS A 48 4.09 14.19 -6.68
N PRO A 49 3.47 13.89 -7.86
CA PRO A 49 3.26 12.50 -8.25
C PRO A 49 4.61 11.77 -8.29
N ILE A 50 4.62 10.54 -7.77
CA ILE A 50 5.80 9.68 -7.81
C ILE A 50 5.48 8.47 -8.67
N ILE A 51 6.37 8.22 -9.65
CA ILE A 51 6.40 6.98 -10.42
C ILE A 51 7.74 6.33 -10.13
N THR A 52 7.71 5.09 -9.68
CA THR A 52 8.89 4.24 -9.51
C THR A 52 8.97 3.24 -10.64
N PHE A 53 10.18 2.81 -10.95
CA PHE A 53 10.44 1.88 -12.04
C PHE A 53 11.14 0.64 -11.50
N GLU A 54 10.89 -0.48 -12.16
CA GLU A 54 11.61 -1.71 -11.95
C GLU A 54 13.01 -1.62 -12.58
N GLU A 55 14.02 -2.08 -11.88
CA GLU A 55 15.38 -2.12 -12.42
C GLU A 55 15.45 -3.09 -13.61
N ARG A 56 16.18 -2.69 -14.64
CA ARG A 56 16.33 -3.49 -15.86
C ARG A 56 17.74 -3.38 -16.44
N PRO A 57 18.19 -4.40 -17.16
CA PRO A 57 19.45 -4.32 -17.88
C PRO A 57 19.50 -3.10 -18.80
N ALA A 58 20.67 -2.50 -18.95
CA ALA A 58 20.89 -1.37 -19.84
C ALA A 58 20.37 -1.65 -21.25
N GLY A 59 19.65 -0.68 -21.82
CA GLY A 59 19.02 -0.81 -23.14
C GLY A 59 17.66 -1.51 -23.15
N SER A 60 17.18 -2.01 -22.01
CA SER A 60 15.80 -2.49 -21.87
C SER A 60 14.86 -1.34 -21.59
N PRO A 61 13.61 -1.37 -22.11
CA PRO A 61 12.61 -0.37 -21.78
C PRO A 61 12.28 -0.40 -20.29
N GLU A 62 12.13 0.76 -19.68
CA GLU A 62 11.70 0.88 -18.28
C GLU A 62 10.33 0.23 -18.06
N ALA A 63 10.13 -0.34 -16.90
CA ALA A 63 8.86 -0.89 -16.47
C ALA A 63 8.39 -0.14 -15.21
N VAL A 64 7.19 0.42 -15.26
CA VAL A 64 6.63 1.14 -14.12
C VAL A 64 6.39 0.14 -12.99
N LYS A 65 6.95 0.42 -11.81
CA LYS A 65 6.70 -0.36 -10.61
C LYS A 65 5.44 0.15 -9.91
N ALA A 66 5.49 1.36 -9.40
CA ALA A 66 4.38 1.91 -8.64
C ALA A 66 4.14 3.38 -8.97
N TRP A 67 2.90 3.80 -8.71
CA TRP A 67 2.44 5.17 -8.88
C TRP A 67 1.72 5.68 -7.64
N PHE A 68 2.09 6.87 -7.18
CA PHE A 68 1.51 7.53 -6.01
C PHE A 68 1.02 8.92 -6.39
N TYR A 69 -0.17 9.28 -5.92
CA TYR A 69 -0.72 10.63 -6.02
C TYR A 69 0.04 11.63 -5.12
N PRO A 70 0.05 12.92 -5.49
CA PRO A 70 0.55 13.96 -4.60
C PRO A 70 -0.24 14.00 -3.28
N GLY A 71 0.47 14.11 -2.17
CA GLY A 71 -0.14 14.20 -0.84
C GLY A 71 -0.57 12.86 -0.24
N GLU A 72 -0.53 11.77 -1.01
CA GLU A 72 -0.96 10.45 -0.56
C GLU A 72 0.21 9.54 -0.19
N ASN A 73 -0.01 8.71 0.83
CA ASN A 73 0.90 7.61 1.17
C ASN A 73 0.43 6.26 0.59
N TYR A 74 -0.73 6.26 -0.04
CA TYR A 74 -1.32 5.13 -0.75
C TYR A 74 -0.96 5.20 -2.23
N GLY A 75 -0.59 4.08 -2.82
CA GLY A 75 -0.20 3.97 -4.22
C GLY A 75 -0.70 2.69 -4.88
N HIS A 76 -0.23 2.49 -6.10
CA HIS A 76 -0.68 1.45 -7.01
C HIS A 76 0.54 0.74 -7.60
N ASP A 77 0.83 -0.49 -7.14
CA ASP A 77 1.89 -1.35 -7.68
C ASP A 77 1.35 -2.15 -8.87
N PHE A 78 2.02 -2.05 -10.02
CA PHE A 78 1.53 -2.56 -11.29
C PHE A 78 1.73 -4.07 -11.42
N VAL A 79 0.68 -4.75 -11.88
CA VAL A 79 0.67 -6.19 -12.11
C VAL A 79 1.07 -6.50 -13.54
N TYR A 80 2.03 -7.40 -13.72
CA TYR A 80 2.55 -7.77 -15.02
C TYR A 80 2.08 -9.17 -15.48
N PRO A 81 1.96 -9.41 -16.79
CA PRO A 81 1.79 -10.76 -17.30
C PRO A 81 2.96 -11.65 -16.87
N LYS A 82 2.67 -12.90 -16.49
CA LYS A 82 3.62 -13.85 -15.88
C LYS A 82 5.00 -13.88 -16.54
N PRO A 83 5.18 -13.97 -17.88
CA PRO A 83 6.52 -14.02 -18.47
C PRO A 83 7.34 -12.75 -18.22
N LYS A 84 6.67 -11.58 -18.22
CA LYS A 84 7.31 -10.30 -17.94
C LYS A 84 7.62 -10.16 -16.45
N ALA A 85 6.71 -10.57 -15.58
CA ALA A 85 6.92 -10.56 -14.13
C ALA A 85 8.12 -11.41 -13.70
N VAL A 86 8.29 -12.63 -14.28
CA VAL A 86 9.46 -13.48 -14.05
C VAL A 86 10.75 -12.76 -14.44
N ALA A 87 10.78 -12.15 -15.64
CA ALA A 87 11.96 -11.44 -16.10
C ALA A 87 12.31 -10.22 -15.20
N LEU A 88 11.29 -9.51 -14.72
CA LEU A 88 11.46 -8.38 -13.80
C LEU A 88 11.93 -8.86 -12.43
N ALA A 89 11.32 -9.90 -11.86
CA ALA A 89 11.68 -10.45 -10.57
C ALA A 89 13.16 -10.88 -10.52
N LYS A 90 13.64 -11.53 -11.57
CA LYS A 90 15.05 -11.89 -11.71
C LYS A 90 15.97 -10.67 -11.79
N ALA A 91 15.60 -9.68 -12.60
CA ALA A 91 16.41 -8.48 -12.79
C ALA A 91 16.54 -7.64 -11.51
N ASN A 92 15.47 -7.54 -10.75
CA ASN A 92 15.38 -6.72 -9.53
C ASN A 92 15.80 -7.48 -8.26
N ASN A 93 15.94 -8.79 -8.33
CA ASN A 93 16.09 -9.67 -7.18
C ASN A 93 15.00 -9.42 -6.11
N ALA A 94 13.77 -9.19 -6.57
CA ALA A 94 12.60 -8.87 -5.75
C ALA A 94 11.34 -9.49 -6.35
N PRO A 95 10.34 -9.81 -5.55
CA PRO A 95 9.09 -10.36 -6.04
C PRO A 95 8.30 -9.31 -6.85
N VAL A 96 7.64 -9.76 -7.92
CA VAL A 96 6.84 -8.92 -8.82
C VAL A 96 5.43 -9.46 -8.94
N PRO A 97 4.37 -8.61 -8.76
CA PRO A 97 3.00 -9.03 -8.93
C PRO A 97 2.71 -9.50 -10.35
N SER A 98 2.00 -10.61 -10.49
CA SER A 98 1.75 -11.23 -11.78
C SER A 98 0.30 -11.65 -11.99
N MET A 99 -0.12 -11.62 -13.23
CA MET A 99 -1.37 -12.17 -13.73
C MET A 99 -1.11 -13.21 -14.84
N PRO A 100 -2.10 -14.06 -15.19
CA PRO A 100 -1.99 -15.00 -16.29
C PRO A 100 -1.57 -14.32 -17.60
N ALA A 101 -0.74 -14.99 -18.39
CA ALA A 101 -0.19 -14.45 -19.63
C ALA A 101 -1.27 -14.12 -20.67
N GLU A 102 -2.37 -14.86 -20.66
CA GLU A 102 -3.51 -14.73 -21.56
C GLU A 102 -4.20 -13.37 -21.44
N LEU A 103 -4.09 -12.73 -20.30
CA LEU A 103 -4.68 -11.40 -20.04
C LEU A 103 -3.81 -10.24 -20.50
N ALA A 104 -2.62 -10.51 -21.04
CA ALA A 104 -1.73 -9.46 -21.51
C ALA A 104 -2.38 -8.54 -22.56
N SER A 105 -3.20 -9.08 -23.46
CA SER A 105 -3.93 -8.29 -24.46
C SER A 105 -4.99 -7.38 -23.86
N ASN A 106 -5.58 -7.76 -22.73
CA ASN A 106 -6.62 -6.98 -22.05
C ASN A 106 -6.11 -5.61 -21.59
N THR A 107 -4.80 -5.50 -21.32
CA THR A 107 -4.19 -4.23 -20.88
C THR A 107 -4.07 -3.18 -21.99
N THR A 108 -4.12 -3.61 -23.26
CA THR A 108 -4.03 -2.72 -24.43
C THR A 108 -5.35 -2.53 -25.15
N MET A 109 -6.42 -3.20 -24.71
CA MET A 109 -7.74 -3.01 -25.27
C MET A 109 -8.34 -1.69 -24.81
N PRO A 110 -8.96 -0.92 -25.71
CA PRO A 110 -9.64 0.30 -25.31
C PRO A 110 -10.82 -0.06 -24.42
N ALA A 111 -11.00 0.70 -23.33
CA ALA A 111 -12.10 0.55 -22.40
C ALA A 111 -12.76 1.90 -22.14
N GLN A 112 -14.05 2.02 -22.40
CA GLN A 112 -14.82 3.22 -22.06
C GLN A 112 -15.34 3.15 -20.62
N THR A 113 -15.58 1.93 -20.12
CA THR A 113 -16.07 1.70 -18.76
C THR A 113 -15.33 0.54 -18.09
N VAL A 114 -15.32 0.55 -16.77
CA VAL A 114 -14.72 -0.53 -15.97
C VAL A 114 -15.58 -1.81 -15.90
N GLN A 115 -16.76 -1.79 -16.49
CA GLN A 115 -17.67 -2.93 -16.62
C GLN A 115 -17.43 -3.74 -17.89
N GLU A 116 -16.55 -3.32 -18.78
CA GLU A 116 -16.27 -4.07 -20.00
C GLU A 116 -15.64 -5.43 -19.69
N PRO A 117 -15.98 -6.49 -20.46
CA PRO A 117 -15.60 -7.86 -20.13
C PRO A 117 -14.10 -8.06 -19.91
N HIS A 118 -13.26 -7.40 -20.71
CA HIS A 118 -11.80 -7.50 -20.59
C HIS A 118 -11.28 -6.78 -19.33
N VAL A 119 -11.93 -5.70 -18.87
CA VAL A 119 -11.57 -5.02 -17.59
C VAL A 119 -12.06 -5.86 -16.41
N VAL A 120 -13.27 -6.42 -16.49
CA VAL A 120 -13.80 -7.34 -15.48
C VAL A 120 -12.90 -8.56 -15.34
N ALA A 121 -12.38 -9.10 -16.44
CA ALA A 121 -11.43 -10.21 -16.41
C ALA A 121 -10.13 -9.84 -15.66
N LEU A 122 -9.62 -8.63 -15.80
CA LEU A 122 -8.47 -8.14 -15.01
C LEU A 122 -8.83 -8.04 -13.53
N LYS A 123 -10.02 -7.57 -13.18
CA LYS A 123 -10.46 -7.41 -11.78
C LYS A 123 -10.68 -8.73 -11.05
N THR A 124 -11.08 -9.78 -11.77
CA THR A 124 -11.45 -11.07 -11.18
C THR A 124 -10.38 -12.15 -11.29
N THR A 125 -9.28 -11.89 -12.03
CA THR A 125 -8.21 -12.88 -12.23
C THR A 125 -7.50 -13.19 -10.92
N PRO A 126 -7.10 -14.45 -10.66
CA PRO A 126 -6.22 -14.77 -9.56
C PRO A 126 -4.85 -14.11 -9.78
N LEU A 127 -4.35 -13.46 -8.73
CA LEU A 127 -3.04 -12.81 -8.73
C LEU A 127 -2.03 -13.65 -7.96
N LYS A 128 -0.81 -13.67 -8.47
CA LYS A 128 0.34 -14.35 -7.88
C LYS A 128 1.52 -13.39 -7.81
N ALA A 129 2.52 -13.72 -7.01
CA ALA A 129 3.82 -13.07 -7.03
C ALA A 129 4.85 -14.00 -7.67
N GLN A 130 5.67 -13.46 -8.57
CA GLN A 130 6.80 -14.16 -9.13
C GLN A 130 8.04 -13.83 -8.32
N GLN A 131 8.66 -14.85 -7.75
CA GLN A 131 9.91 -14.71 -7.00
C GLN A 131 11.13 -14.65 -7.96
N PRO A 132 12.27 -14.09 -7.53
CA PRO A 132 13.52 -14.16 -8.30
C PRO A 132 13.96 -15.58 -8.64
N THR A 133 13.56 -16.54 -7.81
CA THR A 133 13.80 -17.99 -7.99
C THR A 133 12.90 -18.64 -9.03
N GLU A 134 12.01 -17.88 -9.70
CA GLU A 134 10.95 -18.34 -10.60
C GLU A 134 9.80 -19.07 -9.89
N GLU A 135 9.82 -19.13 -8.58
CA GLU A 135 8.74 -19.70 -7.79
C GLU A 135 7.54 -18.75 -7.82
N GLU A 136 6.35 -19.33 -7.94
CA GLU A 136 5.09 -18.61 -7.91
C GLU A 136 4.44 -18.80 -6.54
N VAL A 137 4.22 -17.69 -5.85
CA VAL A 137 3.61 -17.67 -4.51
C VAL A 137 2.33 -16.83 -4.49
N GLU A 138 1.51 -17.04 -3.46
CA GLU A 138 0.31 -16.23 -3.27
C GLU A 138 0.70 -14.76 -3.02
N ILE A 139 -0.04 -13.82 -3.62
CA ILE A 139 0.26 -12.40 -3.51
C ILE A 139 0.22 -11.91 -2.06
N ALA A 140 -0.69 -12.46 -1.25
CA ALA A 140 -0.83 -12.14 0.16
C ALA A 140 0.39 -12.52 1.02
N GLU A 141 1.22 -13.46 0.58
CA GLU A 141 2.44 -13.84 1.30
C GLU A 141 3.54 -12.80 1.18
N VAL A 142 3.52 -12.03 0.10
CA VAL A 142 4.61 -11.09 -0.24
C VAL A 142 4.18 -9.63 -0.12
N PHE A 143 2.95 -9.33 -0.54
CA PHE A 143 2.40 -7.98 -0.60
C PHE A 143 1.31 -7.73 0.44
N ALA A 144 1.17 -8.60 1.46
CA ALA A 144 0.28 -8.34 2.57
C ALA A 144 0.64 -7.00 3.22
N ALA A 145 -0.36 -6.15 3.44
CA ALA A 145 -0.17 -4.98 4.29
C ALA A 145 0.42 -5.45 5.63
N PRO A 146 1.40 -4.74 6.19
CA PRO A 146 1.93 -5.10 7.50
C PRO A 146 0.75 -5.29 8.45
N ALA A 147 0.68 -6.46 9.10
CA ALA A 147 -0.34 -6.69 10.10
C ALA A 147 -0.32 -5.49 11.06
N PRO A 148 -1.46 -4.88 11.38
CA PRO A 148 -1.48 -3.78 12.31
C PRO A 148 -0.73 -4.24 13.55
N ALA A 149 0.35 -3.51 13.90
CA ALA A 149 1.12 -3.81 15.09
C ALA A 149 0.10 -3.96 16.23
N PRO A 150 0.19 -5.02 17.06
CA PRO A 150 -0.76 -5.21 18.12
C PRO A 150 -0.84 -3.88 18.85
N ALA A 151 -2.04 -3.32 18.93
CA ALA A 151 -2.28 -2.02 19.55
C ALA A 151 -1.94 -2.13 21.04
N GLN A 152 -0.67 -2.16 21.34
CA GLN A 152 -0.20 -1.84 22.67
C GLN A 152 -0.51 -0.36 22.80
N LEU A 153 -1.65 -0.10 23.42
CA LEU A 153 -1.93 1.26 23.91
C LEU A 153 -0.66 1.72 24.63
N PRO A 154 -0.15 2.91 24.30
CA PRO A 154 0.95 3.48 25.05
C PRO A 154 0.62 3.33 26.52
N LYS A 155 1.55 2.84 27.33
CA LYS A 155 1.39 2.84 28.79
C LYS A 155 1.41 4.30 29.27
N THR A 156 0.36 5.03 28.95
CA THR A 156 0.07 6.37 29.44
C THR A 156 -0.77 6.32 30.73
N ALA A 157 -0.84 5.14 31.37
CA ALA A 157 -1.24 5.09 32.74
C ALA A 157 -0.14 5.82 33.54
N SER A 158 -0.28 7.15 33.65
CA SER A 158 0.54 7.91 34.57
C SER A 158 0.31 7.36 35.98
N ASP A 159 1.36 7.26 36.78
CA ASP A 159 1.27 6.85 38.20
C ASP A 159 0.49 7.86 39.04
N LEU A 160 -0.09 8.89 38.43
CA LEU A 160 -0.94 9.93 39.05
C LEU A 160 -2.03 9.38 39.97
N PRO A 161 -2.80 8.33 39.60
CA PRO A 161 -3.79 7.77 40.54
C PRO A 161 -3.15 7.16 41.79
N ILE A 162 -1.97 6.55 41.65
CA ILE A 162 -1.24 5.96 42.79
C ILE A 162 -0.69 7.07 43.68
N ILE A 163 -0.08 8.10 43.10
CA ILE A 163 0.45 9.27 43.82
C ILE A 163 -0.69 10.00 44.52
N GLY A 164 -1.85 10.20 43.88
CA GLY A 164 -3.03 10.78 44.46
C GLY A 164 -3.58 9.96 45.64
N GLY A 165 -3.60 8.63 45.52
CA GLY A 165 -4.01 7.71 46.57
C GLY A 165 -3.12 7.77 47.80
N VAL A 166 -1.79 7.77 47.65
CA VAL A 166 -0.83 7.92 48.75
C VAL A 166 -0.96 9.29 49.40
N GLY A 167 -1.16 10.35 48.66
CA GLY A 167 -1.38 11.70 49.18
C GLY A 167 -2.63 11.81 50.07
N LEU A 168 -3.75 11.20 49.65
CA LEU A 168 -4.99 11.17 50.43
C LEU A 168 -4.87 10.35 51.73
N LEU A 169 -4.17 9.22 51.69
CA LEU A 169 -3.91 8.38 52.86
C LEU A 169 -3.03 9.13 53.90
N SER A 170 -2.02 9.85 53.46
CA SER A 170 -1.14 10.64 54.33
C SER A 170 -1.88 11.83 54.98
N LEU A 171 -2.76 12.50 54.24
CA LEU A 171 -3.64 13.54 54.77
C LEU A 171 -4.65 12.99 55.82
N GLY A 172 -5.22 11.81 55.54
CA GLY A 172 -6.11 11.12 56.48
C GLY A 172 -5.43 10.75 57.80
N ALA A 173 -4.22 10.18 57.72
CA ALA A 173 -3.41 9.83 58.89
C ALA A 173 -3.02 11.07 59.71
N GLY A 174 -2.59 12.15 59.03
CA GLY A 174 -2.24 13.42 59.70
C GLY A 174 -3.42 14.05 60.45
N LEU A 175 -4.62 14.04 59.88
CA LEU A 175 -5.84 14.51 60.54
C LEU A 175 -6.28 13.65 61.75
N PHE A 176 -6.08 12.33 61.67
CA PHE A 176 -6.38 11.40 62.74
C PHE A 176 -5.46 11.59 63.93
N LEU A 177 -4.17 11.73 63.71
CA LEU A 177 -3.17 12.02 64.74
C LEU A 177 -3.40 13.36 65.40
N ARG A 178 -3.79 14.41 64.66
CA ARG A 178 -4.10 15.74 65.19
C ARG A 178 -5.32 15.71 66.13
N ARG A 179 -6.35 14.91 65.84
CA ARG A 179 -7.52 14.73 66.74
C ARG A 179 -7.20 13.96 67.98
N GLY A 180 -6.26 13.00 67.91
CA GLY A 180 -5.79 12.25 69.10
C GLY A 180 -5.07 13.13 70.12
N THR A 181 -4.25 14.09 69.68
CA THR A 181 -3.46 14.99 70.55
C THR A 181 -4.33 16.11 71.19
N VAL A 182 -5.47 16.50 70.58
CA VAL A 182 -6.36 17.53 71.18
C VAL A 182 -7.22 16.94 72.29
N LYS A 183 -7.40 15.63 72.42
CA LYS A 183 -8.21 14.99 73.46
C LYS A 183 -7.40 14.61 74.73
N ALA A 184 -6.08 14.85 74.73
CA ALA A 184 -5.17 14.57 75.86
C ALA A 184 -4.73 15.83 76.63
N ARG A 185 -5.47 16.93 76.55
CA ARG A 185 -5.31 18.13 77.35
C ARG A 185 -6.59 18.42 78.12
#